data_58739d58490d2eb024759836c7c76f5d
#
_entry.id   58739d58490d2eb024759836c7c76f5d
#
_cell.length_a   1.000
_cell.length_b   1.000
_cell.length_c   1.000
_cell.angle_alpha   90.00
_cell.angle_beta   90.00
_cell.angle_gamma   90.00
#
_symmetry.space_group_name_H-M   'P 1'
#
loop_
_entity.id
_entity.type
_entity.pdbx_description
1 polymer ?
#
loop_
_entity_poly.entity_id
_entity_poly.type
_entity_poly.pdbx_seq_one_letter_code
_entity_poly.pdbx_strand_id
1 'polypeptide(L)' 'MKIHPAHEVELDFLKRRVDTLIDEENRTDPHPNVKQDLWAARSELNQFVNKLRKEGYHI' A
#
# COMPACT_ATOMS: atom_id res chain seq x y z
N MET A 1 -9.14 7.55 -17.89
CA MET A 1 -9.05 8.80 -17.12
C MET A 1 -7.78 8.78 -16.27
N LYS A 2 -7.05 9.89 -16.25
CA LYS A 2 -5.83 9.96 -15.42
C LYS A 2 -6.20 10.03 -13.94
N ILE A 3 -5.38 9.42 -13.10
CA ILE A 3 -5.55 9.50 -11.66
C ILE A 3 -5.40 10.95 -11.17
N HIS A 4 -6.24 11.34 -10.23
CA HIS A 4 -6.16 12.67 -9.62
C HIS A 4 -4.88 12.81 -8.80
N PRO A 5 -4.19 13.98 -8.82
CA PRO A 5 -2.96 14.16 -8.04
C PRO A 5 -3.07 13.80 -6.55
N ALA A 6 -4.20 14.09 -5.93
CA ALA A 6 -4.43 13.72 -4.53
C ALA A 6 -4.42 12.21 -4.34
N HIS A 7 -4.98 11.47 -5.30
CA HIS A 7 -4.98 10.00 -5.27
C HIS A 7 -3.58 9.44 -5.50
N GLU A 8 -2.78 10.09 -6.35
CA GLU A 8 -1.39 9.68 -6.57
C GLU A 8 -0.56 9.79 -5.30
N VAL A 9 -0.73 10.88 -4.55
CA VAL A 9 0.00 11.09 -3.30
C VAL A 9 -0.36 10.00 -2.30
N GLU A 10 -1.64 9.70 -2.15
CA GLU A 10 -2.10 8.66 -1.22
C GLU A 10 -1.64 7.27 -1.66
N LEU A 11 -1.71 6.99 -2.96
CA LEU A 11 -1.25 5.72 -3.52
C LEU A 11 0.25 5.54 -3.26
N ASP A 12 1.05 6.57 -3.47
CA ASP A 12 2.48 6.54 -3.21
C ASP A 12 2.78 6.29 -1.73
N PHE A 13 2.05 6.96 -0.85
CA PHE A 13 2.16 6.75 0.59
C PHE A 13 1.90 5.29 0.97
N LEU A 14 0.83 4.71 0.45
CA LEU A 14 0.47 3.32 0.74
C LEU A 14 1.51 2.34 0.21
N LYS A 15 2.04 2.59 -0.99
CA LYS A 15 3.11 1.76 -1.57
C LYS A 15 4.38 1.82 -0.73
N ARG A 16 4.77 3.00 -0.28
CA ARG A 16 5.96 3.17 0.54
C ARG A 16 5.82 2.47 1.88
N ARG A 17 4.63 2.52 2.46
CA ARG A 17 4.35 1.81 3.71
C ARG A 17 4.55 0.31 3.55
N VAL A 18 4.04 -0.26 2.45
CA VAL A 18 4.22 -1.67 2.14
C VAL A 18 5.70 -2.00 1.97
N ASP A 19 6.44 -1.18 1.21
CA ASP A 19 7.86 -1.39 0.98
C ASP A 19 8.66 -1.36 2.28
N THR A 20 8.36 -0.41 3.15
CA THR A 20 9.02 -0.30 4.46
C THR A 20 8.79 -1.56 5.30
N LEU A 21 7.57 -2.08 5.30
CA LEU A 21 7.23 -3.29 6.04
C LEU A 21 7.89 -4.53 5.45
N ILE A 22 8.03 -4.60 4.13
CA ILE A 22 8.75 -5.69 3.48
C ILE A 22 10.23 -5.67 3.91
N ASP A 23 10.85 -4.49 3.95
CA ASP A 23 12.21 -4.34 4.41
C ASP A 23 12.37 -4.80 5.87
N GLU A 24 11.42 -4.45 6.71
CA GLU A 24 11.44 -4.89 8.11
C GLU A 24 11.31 -6.40 8.24
N GLU A 25 10.45 -7.02 7.44
CA GLU A 25 10.27 -8.46 7.45
C GLU A 25 11.56 -9.18 7.05
N ASN A 26 12.35 -8.58 6.18
CA ASN A 26 13.60 -9.17 5.69
C ASN A 26 14.80 -8.92 6.60
N ARG A 27 14.62 -8.20 7.71
CA ARG A 27 15.69 -8.00 8.69
C ARG A 27 16.00 -9.29 9.45
N THR A 28 17.21 -9.36 10.01
CA THR A 28 17.66 -10.50 10.80
C THR A 28 16.77 -10.74 12.02
N ASP A 29 16.25 -9.67 12.61
CA ASP A 29 15.42 -9.76 13.80
C ASP A 29 14.16 -8.90 13.60
N PRO A 30 13.19 -9.39 12.81
CA PRO A 30 12.00 -8.62 12.49
C PRO A 30 11.06 -8.48 13.69
N HIS A 31 10.34 -7.36 13.71
CA HIS A 31 9.32 -7.10 14.71
C HIS A 31 8.26 -8.21 14.69
N PRO A 32 7.79 -8.69 15.87
CA PRO A 32 6.83 -9.81 15.92
C PRO A 32 5.53 -9.57 15.14
N ASN A 33 5.10 -8.32 15.04
CA ASN A 33 3.84 -7.97 14.37
C ASN A 33 4.02 -7.52 12.92
N VAL A 34 5.24 -7.60 12.38
CA VAL A 34 5.51 -7.09 11.03
C VAL A 34 4.66 -7.77 9.96
N LYS A 35 4.42 -9.08 10.09
CA LYS A 35 3.60 -9.81 9.11
C LYS A 35 2.16 -9.35 9.11
N GLN A 36 1.58 -9.10 10.29
CA GLN A 36 0.23 -8.57 10.41
C GLN A 36 0.14 -7.16 9.84
N ASP A 37 1.11 -6.32 10.16
CA ASP A 37 1.18 -4.95 9.65
C ASP A 37 1.32 -4.94 8.13
N LEU A 38 2.16 -5.81 7.58
CA LEU A 38 2.34 -5.93 6.14
C LEU A 38 1.05 -6.38 5.46
N TRP A 39 0.39 -7.38 6.02
CA TRP A 39 -0.89 -7.86 5.48
C TRP A 39 -1.94 -6.74 5.48
N ALA A 40 -2.04 -6.00 6.58
CA ALA A 40 -2.97 -4.88 6.69
C ALA A 40 -2.65 -3.78 5.68
N ALA A 41 -1.36 -3.44 5.52
CA ALA A 41 -0.93 -2.43 4.57
C ALA A 41 -1.24 -2.83 3.14
N ARG A 42 -0.99 -4.08 2.77
CA ARG A 42 -1.33 -4.61 1.44
C ARG A 42 -2.83 -4.60 1.19
N SER A 43 -3.61 -4.97 2.20
CA SER A 43 -5.06 -4.97 2.11
C SER A 43 -5.60 -3.56 1.87
N GLU A 44 -5.10 -2.57 2.61
CA GLU A 44 -5.46 -1.17 2.43
C GLU A 44 -5.12 -0.69 1.02
N LEU A 45 -3.92 -1.02 0.53
CA LEU A 45 -3.49 -0.65 -0.81
C LEU A 45 -4.41 -1.26 -1.87
N ASN A 46 -4.73 -2.54 -1.76
CA ASN A 46 -5.61 -3.22 -2.69
C ASN A 46 -7.01 -2.63 -2.70
N GLN A 47 -7.56 -2.32 -1.53
CA GLN A 47 -8.87 -1.70 -1.41
C GLN A 47 -8.89 -0.32 -2.07
N PHE A 48 -7.85 0.46 -1.86
CA PHE A 48 -7.72 1.78 -2.46
C PHE A 48 -7.64 1.69 -3.98
N VAL A 49 -6.80 0.80 -4.50
CA VAL A 49 -6.66 0.58 -5.95
C VAL A 49 -7.99 0.13 -6.57
N ASN A 50 -8.67 -0.81 -5.92
CA ASN A 50 -9.95 -1.31 -6.40
C ASN A 50 -11.01 -0.20 -6.42
N LYS A 51 -11.03 0.64 -5.39
CA LYS A 51 -11.94 1.78 -5.32
C LYS A 51 -11.70 2.74 -6.49
N LEU A 52 -10.45 3.06 -6.78
CA LEU A 52 -10.10 3.95 -7.87
C LEU A 52 -10.49 3.36 -9.22
N ARG A 53 -10.28 2.06 -9.41
CA ARG A 53 -10.68 1.37 -10.65
C ARG A 53 -12.19 1.41 -10.85
N LYS A 54 -12.96 1.25 -9.78
CA LYS A 54 -14.42 1.34 -9.84
C LYS A 54 -14.88 2.75 -10.22
N GLU A 55 -14.13 3.77 -9.82
CA GLU A 55 -14.41 5.14 -10.16
C GLU A 55 -13.98 5.50 -11.59
N GLY A 56 -13.32 4.59 -12.30
CA GLY A 56 -12.90 4.78 -13.68
C GLY A 56 -11.48 5.27 -13.87
N TYR A 57 -10.68 5.32 -12.82
CA TYR A 57 -9.28 5.70 -12.94
C TYR A 57 -8.42 4.54 -13.44
N HIS A 58 -7.42 4.87 -14.25
CA HIS A 58 -6.43 3.90 -14.72
C HIS A 58 -5.26 3.86 -13.74
N ILE A 59 -5.05 2.70 -13.17
CA ILE A 59 -3.94 2.49 -12.22
C ILE A 59 -3.17 1.26 -12.65
#